data_17322dd7033a511f4f31e972980b63f7
#
_entry.id   17322dd7033a511f4f31e972980b63f7
#
_cell.length_a   1.000
_cell.length_b   1.000
_cell.length_c   1.000
_cell.angle_alpha   90.00
_cell.angle_beta   90.00
_cell.angle_gamma   90.00
#
_symmetry.space_group_name_H-M   'P 1'
#
loop_
_entity.id
_entity.type
_entity.pdbx_description
1 polymer ?
#
loop_
_entity_poly.entity_id
_entity_poly.type
_entity_poly.pdbx_seq_one_letter_code
_entity_poly.pdbx_strand_id
1 'polypeptide(L)'
;LQYELSYTNVLNMLDLAGIKLFSKDRTEFTPIICCGGPCACNPEPIADFFDIVFLGDGEETTEQVLDLLKYCKENGLSKHDFLLKAKDIRGIYVPSFYEPSYNDDGTLRELKPINGAPEKVKKAVVGDMDSCYYPDKFVVPFINIVHDRAVEEIFRGCIRGCRFCQAGFTYRPIREKSVDTINKQSKALIDSTGYDELSLCSLS
;
A
#
# COMPACT_ATOMS: atom_id res chain seq x y z
N LEU A 1 -1.86 -5.51 -3.27
CA LEU A 1 -1.79 -6.99 -3.31
C LEU A 1 -2.49 -7.59 -2.10
N GLN A 2 -3.59 -8.33 -2.33
CA GLN A 2 -4.39 -8.93 -1.25
C GLN A 2 -3.91 -10.33 -0.89
N TYR A 3 -3.45 -11.09 -1.90
CA TYR A 3 -3.03 -12.48 -1.76
C TYR A 3 -1.77 -12.76 -2.57
N GLU A 4 -0.92 -13.64 -2.09
CA GLU A 4 0.33 -14.06 -2.73
C GLU A 4 0.09 -14.75 -4.09
N LEU A 5 -1.05 -15.40 -4.28
CA LEU A 5 -1.44 -15.97 -5.58
C LEU A 5 -1.57 -14.92 -6.71
N SER A 6 -1.64 -13.63 -6.36
CA SER A 6 -1.66 -12.54 -7.34
C SER A 6 -0.28 -12.19 -7.91
N TYR A 7 0.82 -12.68 -7.35
CA TYR A 7 2.18 -12.28 -7.73
C TYR A 7 2.47 -12.56 -9.20
N THR A 8 2.16 -13.77 -9.67
CA THR A 8 2.35 -14.13 -11.08
C THR A 8 1.45 -13.33 -12.03
N ASN A 9 0.24 -12.96 -11.58
CA ASN A 9 -0.66 -12.13 -12.36
C ASN A 9 -0.11 -10.71 -12.56
N VAL A 10 0.58 -10.15 -11.54
CA VAL A 10 1.25 -8.85 -11.67
C VAL A 10 2.30 -8.89 -12.78
N LEU A 11 3.12 -9.95 -12.82
CA LEU A 11 4.14 -10.11 -13.87
C LEU A 11 3.49 -10.21 -15.25
N ASN A 12 2.41 -10.98 -15.37
CA ASN A 12 1.64 -11.07 -16.61
C ASN A 12 1.03 -9.72 -17.03
N MET A 13 0.54 -8.91 -16.07
CA MET A 13 0.04 -7.57 -16.35
C MET A 13 1.14 -6.64 -16.87
N LEU A 14 2.32 -6.67 -16.28
CA LEU A 14 3.47 -5.89 -16.73
C LEU A 14 3.90 -6.30 -18.15
N ASP A 15 3.97 -7.59 -18.43
CA ASP A 15 4.31 -8.13 -19.74
C ASP A 15 3.28 -7.70 -20.81
N LEU A 16 1.98 -7.88 -20.55
CA LEU A 16 0.92 -7.45 -21.44
C LEU A 16 0.91 -5.93 -21.69
N ALA A 17 1.34 -5.14 -20.72
CA ALA A 17 1.50 -3.70 -20.85
C ALA A 17 2.79 -3.29 -21.58
N GLY A 18 3.66 -4.22 -21.97
CA GLY A 18 4.96 -3.95 -22.57
C GLY A 18 5.95 -3.27 -21.61
N ILE A 19 5.74 -3.42 -20.30
CA ILE A 19 6.59 -2.83 -19.26
C ILE A 19 7.68 -3.84 -18.89
N LYS A 20 8.94 -3.39 -18.84
CA LYS A 20 10.05 -4.22 -18.39
C LYS A 20 9.76 -4.76 -16.98
N LEU A 21 9.87 -6.09 -16.82
CA LEU A 21 9.51 -6.75 -15.56
C LEU A 21 10.40 -6.30 -14.40
N PHE A 22 11.71 -6.40 -14.56
CA PHE A 22 12.63 -6.07 -13.48
C PHE A 22 12.80 -4.57 -13.28
N SER A 23 12.77 -4.14 -12.00
CA SER A 23 12.97 -2.75 -11.61
C SER A 23 14.31 -2.19 -12.11
N LYS A 24 15.37 -3.00 -12.08
CA LYS A 24 16.71 -2.61 -12.55
C LYS A 24 16.77 -2.24 -14.03
N ASP A 25 15.86 -2.77 -14.85
CA ASP A 25 15.81 -2.52 -16.29
C ASP A 25 14.96 -1.27 -16.63
N ARG A 26 14.24 -0.71 -15.65
CA ARG A 26 13.47 0.53 -15.75
C ARG A 26 14.27 1.69 -15.16
N THR A 27 15.09 2.33 -15.98
CA THR A 27 16.01 3.39 -15.55
C THR A 27 15.36 4.77 -15.46
N GLU A 28 14.18 4.95 -16.06
CA GLU A 28 13.45 6.21 -16.12
C GLU A 28 12.18 6.21 -15.26
N PHE A 29 11.53 7.37 -15.15
CA PHE A 29 10.28 7.54 -14.39
C PHE A 29 9.04 6.88 -15.01
N THR A 30 9.11 6.34 -16.21
CA THR A 30 7.92 5.88 -16.93
C THR A 30 7.93 4.39 -17.20
N PRO A 31 7.12 3.63 -16.49
CA PRO A 31 6.41 3.97 -15.25
C PRO A 31 7.25 3.65 -13.99
N ILE A 32 6.89 4.27 -12.87
CA ILE A 32 7.28 3.79 -11.54
C ILE A 32 6.29 2.69 -11.14
N ILE A 33 6.79 1.50 -10.85
CA ILE A 33 5.96 0.37 -10.43
C ILE A 33 6.01 0.25 -8.91
N CYS A 34 4.84 0.35 -8.30
CA CYS A 34 4.69 0.25 -6.84
C CYS A 34 3.65 -0.78 -6.45
N CYS A 35 3.75 -1.30 -5.25
CA CYS A 35 2.74 -2.14 -4.66
C CYS A 35 2.45 -1.75 -3.20
N GLY A 36 1.32 -2.21 -2.71
CA GLY A 36 0.86 -2.05 -1.34
C GLY A 36 -0.16 -3.14 -1.01
N GLY A 37 -0.77 -3.05 0.15
CA GLY A 37 -1.75 -4.01 0.67
C GLY A 37 -1.13 -5.03 1.60
N PRO A 38 -1.92 -5.98 2.14
CA PRO A 38 -1.46 -6.88 3.21
C PRO A 38 -0.26 -7.74 2.82
N CYS A 39 -0.16 -8.22 1.57
CA CYS A 39 0.99 -9.01 1.12
C CYS A 39 2.27 -8.21 0.97
N ALA A 40 2.18 -6.88 0.86
CA ALA A 40 3.35 -6.01 0.81
C ALA A 40 4.15 -5.98 2.12
N CYS A 41 3.59 -6.49 3.23
CA CYS A 41 4.32 -6.62 4.49
C CYS A 41 5.48 -7.64 4.41
N ASN A 42 5.47 -8.53 3.41
CA ASN A 42 6.59 -9.37 3.04
C ASN A 42 6.87 -9.23 1.53
N PRO A 43 7.57 -8.16 1.11
CA PRO A 43 7.75 -7.85 -0.30
C PRO A 43 8.86 -8.68 -0.99
N GLU A 44 9.75 -9.33 -0.23
CA GLU A 44 10.96 -9.96 -0.75
C GLU A 44 10.73 -10.96 -1.89
N PRO A 45 9.68 -11.80 -1.88
CA PRO A 45 9.44 -12.73 -2.99
C PRO A 45 9.23 -12.07 -4.37
N ILE A 46 8.86 -10.79 -4.37
CA ILE A 46 8.57 -10.00 -5.58
C ILE A 46 9.34 -8.68 -5.65
N ALA A 47 10.31 -8.50 -4.77
CA ALA A 47 11.07 -7.25 -4.60
C ALA A 47 11.70 -6.75 -5.88
N ASP A 48 12.27 -7.63 -6.69
CA ASP A 48 12.96 -7.31 -7.96
C ASP A 48 12.06 -6.63 -9.01
N PHE A 49 10.73 -6.76 -8.87
CA PHE A 49 9.76 -6.26 -9.84
C PHE A 49 9.18 -4.90 -9.48
N PHE A 50 9.40 -4.41 -8.25
CA PHE A 50 8.88 -3.14 -7.78
C PHE A 50 9.96 -2.10 -7.52
N ASP A 51 9.64 -0.85 -7.82
CA ASP A 51 10.54 0.29 -7.56
C ASP A 51 10.39 0.76 -6.12
N ILE A 52 9.16 0.78 -5.59
CA ILE A 52 8.82 1.10 -4.21
C ILE A 52 7.66 0.22 -3.72
N VAL A 53 7.64 -0.03 -2.41
CA VAL A 53 6.58 -0.77 -1.73
C VAL A 53 6.01 0.08 -0.61
N PHE A 54 4.68 0.20 -0.56
CA PHE A 54 3.95 0.89 0.49
C PHE A 54 3.62 -0.09 1.62
N LEU A 55 4.14 0.17 2.81
CA LEU A 55 3.91 -0.63 4.01
C LEU A 55 2.98 0.13 4.96
N GLY A 56 1.77 -0.37 5.15
CA GLY A 56 0.76 0.20 6.03
C GLY A 56 -0.29 1.03 5.29
N ASP A 57 -0.77 2.09 5.96
CA ASP A 57 -1.84 2.94 5.46
C ASP A 57 -1.32 3.88 4.35
N GLY A 58 -2.11 4.08 3.31
CA GLY A 58 -1.69 4.79 2.11
C GLY A 58 -2.10 6.26 2.02
N GLU A 59 -3.01 6.71 2.87
CA GLU A 59 -3.67 8.00 2.72
C GLU A 59 -2.67 9.17 2.65
N GLU A 60 -1.81 9.30 3.64
CA GLU A 60 -0.80 10.36 3.68
C GLU A 60 0.45 10.01 2.86
N THR A 61 0.85 8.73 2.90
CA THR A 61 2.08 8.27 2.24
C THR A 61 1.98 8.38 0.72
N THR A 62 0.81 8.11 0.14
CA THR A 62 0.59 8.23 -1.31
C THR A 62 0.75 9.67 -1.78
N GLU A 63 0.18 10.63 -1.06
CA GLU A 63 0.32 12.05 -1.36
C GLU A 63 1.78 12.48 -1.32
N GLN A 64 2.51 12.14 -0.25
CA GLN A 64 3.94 12.46 -0.11
C GLN A 64 4.79 11.88 -1.26
N VAL A 65 4.52 10.66 -1.69
CA VAL A 65 5.23 10.02 -2.80
C VAL A 65 4.90 10.70 -4.14
N LEU A 66 3.64 11.07 -4.37
CA LEU A 66 3.23 11.77 -5.59
C LEU A 66 3.82 13.18 -5.67
N ASP A 67 3.83 13.92 -4.57
CA ASP A 67 4.47 15.24 -4.48
C ASP A 67 5.98 15.14 -4.72
N LEU A 68 6.64 14.16 -4.12
CA LEU A 68 8.05 13.92 -4.36
C LEU A 68 8.33 13.56 -5.84
N LEU A 69 7.49 12.71 -6.44
CA LEU A 69 7.62 12.34 -7.85
C LEU A 69 7.46 13.57 -8.77
N LYS A 70 6.47 14.40 -8.49
CA LYS A 70 6.23 15.65 -9.19
C LYS A 70 7.44 16.57 -9.06
N TYR A 71 7.89 16.81 -7.83
CA TYR A 71 9.08 17.61 -7.55
C TYR A 71 10.32 17.11 -8.33
N CYS A 72 10.59 15.82 -8.32
CA CYS A 72 11.73 15.26 -9.04
C CYS A 72 11.65 15.48 -10.55
N LYS A 73 10.46 15.28 -11.14
CA LYS A 73 10.24 15.53 -12.57
C LYS A 73 10.42 16.99 -12.96
N GLU A 74 9.85 17.91 -12.17
CA GLU A 74 9.94 19.36 -12.43
C GLU A 74 11.36 19.90 -12.30
N ASN A 75 12.20 19.26 -11.46
CA ASN A 75 13.59 19.68 -11.24
C ASN A 75 14.60 18.84 -12.04
N GLY A 76 14.17 18.00 -12.97
CA GLY A 76 15.07 17.21 -13.82
C GLY A 76 15.92 16.19 -13.07
N LEU A 77 15.46 15.75 -11.88
CA LEU A 77 16.15 14.73 -11.09
C LEU A 77 15.93 13.34 -11.70
N SER A 78 16.87 12.44 -11.44
CA SER A 78 16.79 11.07 -11.92
C SER A 78 15.83 10.21 -11.09
N LYS A 79 15.44 9.05 -11.62
CA LYS A 79 14.72 8.02 -10.86
C LYS A 79 15.49 7.60 -9.60
N HIS A 80 16.82 7.51 -9.69
CA HIS A 80 17.64 7.16 -8.53
C HIS A 80 17.56 8.23 -7.43
N ASP A 81 17.57 9.52 -7.80
CA ASP A 81 17.39 10.62 -6.83
C ASP A 81 16.01 10.58 -6.17
N PHE A 82 14.97 10.22 -6.93
CA PHE A 82 13.64 9.99 -6.39
C PHE A 82 13.65 8.86 -5.35
N LEU A 83 14.24 7.71 -5.67
CA LEU A 83 14.33 6.57 -4.75
C LEU A 83 15.13 6.90 -3.49
N LEU A 84 16.24 7.66 -3.63
CA LEU A 84 17.05 8.15 -2.50
C LEU A 84 16.26 9.06 -1.54
N LYS A 85 15.28 9.80 -2.03
CA LYS A 85 14.41 10.63 -1.20
C LYS A 85 13.20 9.83 -0.68
N ALA A 86 12.63 8.95 -1.49
CA ALA A 86 11.47 8.16 -1.14
C ALA A 86 11.71 7.22 0.04
N LYS A 87 12.92 6.67 0.21
CA LYS A 87 13.28 5.81 1.35
C LYS A 87 13.11 6.46 2.72
N ASP A 88 13.10 7.79 2.78
CA ASP A 88 12.96 8.54 4.03
C ASP A 88 11.47 8.82 4.37
N ILE A 89 10.54 8.53 3.45
CA ILE A 89 9.10 8.61 3.69
C ILE A 89 8.68 7.41 4.53
N ARG A 90 7.95 7.66 5.62
CA ARG A 90 7.46 6.60 6.49
C ARG A 90 6.56 5.62 5.71
N GLY A 91 6.83 4.33 5.86
CA GLY A 91 6.07 3.27 5.18
C GLY A 91 6.55 2.97 3.76
N ILE A 92 7.59 3.64 3.27
CA ILE A 92 8.16 3.33 1.96
C ILE A 92 9.37 2.40 2.12
N TYR A 93 9.30 1.26 1.45
CA TYR A 93 10.41 0.34 1.26
C TYR A 93 10.88 0.42 -0.20
N VAL A 94 12.18 0.62 -0.41
CA VAL A 94 12.81 0.68 -1.73
C VAL A 94 13.62 -0.60 -1.92
N PRO A 95 13.10 -1.63 -2.61
CA PRO A 95 13.73 -2.96 -2.69
C PRO A 95 15.18 -2.92 -3.16
N SER A 96 15.49 -2.10 -4.15
CA SER A 96 16.84 -1.97 -4.71
C SER A 96 17.91 -1.41 -3.75
N PHE A 97 17.49 -1.00 -2.53
CA PHE A 97 18.40 -0.52 -1.49
C PHE A 97 18.67 -1.55 -0.41
N TYR A 98 18.36 -2.81 -0.67
CA TYR A 98 18.64 -3.92 0.23
C TYR A 98 19.30 -5.07 -0.53
N GLU A 99 20.47 -5.46 -0.10
CA GLU A 99 21.27 -6.54 -0.72
C GLU A 99 21.13 -7.82 0.11
N PRO A 100 20.48 -8.87 -0.41
CA PRO A 100 20.45 -10.16 0.27
C PRO A 100 21.79 -10.86 0.17
N SER A 101 22.24 -11.45 1.29
CA SER A 101 23.34 -12.40 1.31
C SER A 101 22.85 -13.75 1.85
N TYR A 102 23.46 -14.83 1.36
CA TYR A 102 23.01 -16.18 1.67
C TYR A 102 24.14 -16.99 2.33
N ASN A 103 23.76 -17.97 3.13
CA ASN A 103 24.65 -18.99 3.64
C ASN A 103 24.90 -20.06 2.57
N ASP A 104 25.88 -20.93 2.80
CA ASP A 104 26.23 -22.00 1.88
C ASP A 104 25.08 -23.00 1.61
N ASP A 105 24.15 -23.11 2.55
CA ASP A 105 22.94 -23.96 2.44
C ASP A 105 21.78 -23.26 1.70
N GLY A 106 21.97 -22.03 1.21
CA GLY A 106 20.97 -21.25 0.51
C GLY A 106 19.97 -20.50 1.40
N THR A 107 20.09 -20.58 2.72
CA THR A 107 19.26 -19.77 3.64
C THR A 107 19.72 -18.32 3.65
N LEU A 108 18.77 -17.40 3.81
CA LEU A 108 19.07 -15.97 3.95
C LEU A 108 19.95 -15.72 5.18
N ARG A 109 21.12 -15.16 4.97
CA ARG A 109 22.05 -14.77 6.01
C ARG A 109 21.75 -13.37 6.53
N GLU A 110 21.60 -12.42 5.61
CA GLU A 110 21.42 -11.01 5.94
C GLU A 110 20.73 -10.31 4.76
N LEU A 111 19.93 -9.32 5.07
CA LEU A 111 19.42 -8.33 4.13
C LEU A 111 20.05 -6.98 4.49
N LYS A 112 21.14 -6.62 3.82
CA LYS A 112 21.94 -5.46 4.14
C LYS A 112 21.39 -4.20 3.51
N PRO A 113 21.06 -3.15 4.28
CA PRO A 113 20.68 -1.87 3.73
C PRO A 113 21.89 -1.15 3.10
N ILE A 114 21.66 -0.57 1.92
CA ILE A 114 22.61 0.27 1.19
C ILE A 114 22.01 1.65 0.91
N ASN A 115 22.77 2.58 0.36
CA ASN A 115 22.32 3.94 0.02
C ASN A 115 21.66 4.69 1.19
N GLY A 116 22.05 4.38 2.43
CA GLY A 116 21.47 4.99 3.63
C GLY A 116 20.02 4.59 3.91
N ALA A 117 19.59 3.44 3.38
CA ALA A 117 18.28 2.89 3.73
C ALA A 117 18.23 2.45 5.21
N PRO A 118 17.08 2.54 5.88
CA PRO A 118 16.96 2.13 7.27
C PRO A 118 17.03 0.61 7.41
N GLU A 119 17.62 0.10 8.49
CA GLU A 119 17.63 -1.34 8.80
C GLU A 119 16.21 -1.91 8.93
N LYS A 120 15.27 -1.09 9.37
CA LYS A 120 13.86 -1.47 9.56
C LYS A 120 12.96 -0.35 9.07
N VAL A 121 12.12 -0.67 8.11
CA VAL A 121 11.08 0.25 7.64
C VAL A 121 9.88 0.19 8.60
N LYS A 122 9.52 1.34 9.17
CA LYS A 122 8.32 1.45 10.01
C LYS A 122 7.12 1.69 9.10
N LYS A 123 6.12 0.82 9.18
CA LYS A 123 4.89 1.01 8.40
C LYS A 123 4.21 2.36 8.70
N ALA A 124 3.56 2.91 7.70
CA ALA A 124 2.68 4.06 7.85
C ALA A 124 1.42 3.66 8.62
N VAL A 125 0.96 4.52 9.49
CA VAL A 125 -0.25 4.32 10.30
C VAL A 125 -0.96 5.66 10.43
N VAL A 126 -2.19 5.74 9.94
CA VAL A 126 -3.09 6.85 10.20
C VAL A 126 -3.50 6.77 11.68
N GLY A 127 -3.10 7.77 12.46
CA GLY A 127 -3.36 7.79 13.91
C GLY A 127 -4.77 8.21 14.26
N ASP A 128 -5.30 9.19 13.52
CA ASP A 128 -6.64 9.74 13.70
C ASP A 128 -7.52 9.41 12.49
N MET A 129 -8.46 8.48 12.67
CA MET A 129 -9.37 8.04 11.63
C MET A 129 -10.49 9.04 11.34
N ASP A 130 -10.74 9.98 12.25
CA ASP A 130 -11.79 11.00 12.07
C ASP A 130 -11.34 12.13 11.15
N SER A 131 -10.05 12.48 11.18
CA SER A 131 -9.45 13.49 10.30
C SER A 131 -8.89 12.95 8.99
N CYS A 132 -8.85 11.62 8.84
CA CYS A 132 -8.36 10.96 7.63
C CYS A 132 -9.25 11.29 6.43
N TYR A 133 -8.63 11.51 5.27
CA TYR A 133 -9.38 11.70 4.03
C TYR A 133 -10.33 10.54 3.78
N TYR A 134 -11.57 10.89 3.53
CA TYR A 134 -12.62 9.96 3.12
C TYR A 134 -13.47 10.63 2.03
N PRO A 135 -13.71 9.98 0.88
CA PRO A 135 -14.47 10.60 -0.19
C PRO A 135 -15.93 10.81 0.23
N ASP A 136 -16.48 11.95 -0.12
CA ASP A 136 -17.91 12.29 0.08
C ASP A 136 -18.78 11.91 -1.14
N LYS A 137 -18.14 11.59 -2.26
CA LYS A 137 -18.77 11.14 -3.50
C LYS A 137 -18.08 9.90 -4.04
N PHE A 138 -18.82 8.84 -4.15
CA PHE A 138 -18.30 7.56 -4.63
C PHE A 138 -18.66 7.33 -6.09
N VAL A 139 -17.69 6.74 -6.82
CA VAL A 139 -17.96 6.21 -8.15
C VAL A 139 -18.63 4.85 -7.99
N VAL A 140 -19.83 4.71 -8.54
CA VAL A 140 -20.58 3.46 -8.52
C VAL A 140 -20.48 2.74 -9.86
N PRO A 141 -20.52 1.38 -9.90
CA PRO A 141 -20.57 0.63 -11.14
C PRO A 141 -21.82 0.96 -11.94
N PHE A 142 -21.70 0.97 -13.25
CA PHE A 142 -22.85 1.12 -14.15
C PHE A 142 -23.71 -0.16 -14.25
N ILE A 143 -23.11 -1.30 -13.96
CA ILE A 143 -23.77 -2.62 -13.99
C ILE A 143 -24.03 -3.10 -12.56
N ASN A 144 -25.03 -3.94 -12.37
CA ASN A 144 -25.28 -4.60 -11.09
C ASN A 144 -24.11 -5.49 -10.70
N ILE A 145 -23.69 -5.39 -9.46
CA ILE A 145 -22.60 -6.17 -8.86
C ILE A 145 -23.14 -7.00 -7.68
N VAL A 146 -22.36 -8.02 -7.27
CA VAL A 146 -22.77 -8.94 -6.20
C VAL A 146 -22.99 -8.22 -4.87
N HIS A 147 -22.20 -7.20 -4.57
CA HIS A 147 -22.28 -6.39 -3.34
C HIS A 147 -22.75 -4.97 -3.69
N ASP A 148 -23.98 -4.84 -4.13
CA ASP A 148 -24.60 -3.59 -4.58
C ASP A 148 -25.09 -2.77 -3.39
N ARG A 149 -24.15 -2.28 -2.58
CA ARG A 149 -24.40 -1.57 -1.33
C ARG A 149 -23.27 -0.60 -0.97
N ALA A 150 -23.57 0.39 -0.16
CA ALA A 150 -22.57 1.24 0.47
C ALA A 150 -21.83 0.48 1.58
N VAL A 151 -20.52 0.70 1.70
CA VAL A 151 -19.69 0.07 2.75
C VAL A 151 -18.95 1.16 3.51
N GLU A 152 -19.18 1.25 4.81
CA GLU A 152 -18.51 2.18 5.73
C GLU A 152 -17.49 1.45 6.60
N GLU A 153 -16.23 1.88 6.54
CA GLU A 153 -15.16 1.38 7.42
C GLU A 153 -15.28 2.07 8.78
N ILE A 154 -15.54 1.30 9.84
CA ILE A 154 -15.74 1.85 11.18
C ILE A 154 -14.46 1.83 12.04
N PHE A 155 -13.56 0.88 11.81
CA PHE A 155 -12.25 0.84 12.44
C PHE A 155 -11.26 -0.06 11.69
N ARG A 156 -9.97 0.14 11.94
CA ARG A 156 -8.86 -0.69 11.45
C ARG A 156 -8.15 -1.38 12.60
N GLY A 157 -7.60 -2.54 12.31
CA GLY A 157 -6.82 -3.33 13.24
C GLY A 157 -7.62 -4.43 13.94
N CYS A 158 -6.93 -5.32 14.63
CA CYS A 158 -7.51 -6.40 15.40
C CYS A 158 -6.59 -6.78 16.56
N ILE A 159 -7.16 -6.96 17.77
CA ILE A 159 -6.44 -7.36 18.99
C ILE A 159 -6.63 -8.83 19.35
N ARG A 160 -7.43 -9.59 18.60
CA ARG A 160 -7.81 -10.96 18.97
C ARG A 160 -6.64 -11.92 19.09
N GLY A 161 -5.58 -11.74 18.29
CA GLY A 161 -4.38 -12.57 18.37
C GLY A 161 -4.60 -14.03 17.97
N CYS A 162 -5.59 -14.33 17.11
CA CYS A 162 -5.85 -15.67 16.60
C CYS A 162 -4.59 -16.24 15.93
N ARG A 163 -4.18 -17.48 16.31
CA ARG A 163 -2.91 -18.07 15.89
C ARG A 163 -2.77 -18.26 14.37
N PHE A 164 -3.86 -18.44 13.67
CA PHE A 164 -3.89 -18.63 12.22
C PHE A 164 -3.98 -17.33 11.43
N CYS A 165 -4.28 -16.18 12.07
CA CYS A 165 -4.68 -14.96 11.39
C CYS A 165 -3.54 -13.95 11.34
N GLN A 166 -3.06 -13.62 10.15
CA GLN A 166 -2.05 -12.60 9.91
C GLN A 166 -2.59 -11.17 10.11
N ALA A 167 -3.89 -10.95 9.91
CA ALA A 167 -4.51 -9.62 9.96
C ALA A 167 -4.26 -8.89 11.29
N GLY A 168 -4.25 -9.63 12.42
CA GLY A 168 -3.96 -9.07 13.74
C GLY A 168 -2.53 -8.51 13.87
N PHE A 169 -1.60 -8.88 13.01
CA PHE A 169 -0.24 -8.33 12.94
C PHE A 169 -0.12 -7.24 11.89
N THR A 170 -0.68 -7.46 10.71
CA THR A 170 -0.59 -6.54 9.56
C THR A 170 -1.26 -5.21 9.86
N TYR A 171 -2.45 -5.21 10.49
CA TYR A 171 -3.29 -4.02 10.65
C TYR A 171 -3.23 -3.37 12.04
N ARG A 172 -2.38 -3.83 12.96
CA ARG A 172 -2.18 -3.13 14.26
C ARG A 172 -1.60 -1.74 14.05
N PRO A 173 -1.92 -0.78 14.94
CA PRO A 173 -2.83 -0.83 16.10
C PRO A 173 -4.32 -0.74 15.70
N ILE A 174 -5.23 -0.95 16.67
CA ILE A 174 -6.64 -0.59 16.49
C ILE A 174 -6.77 0.92 16.46
N ARG A 175 -7.58 1.42 15.53
CA ARG A 175 -7.94 2.82 15.34
C ARG A 175 -9.39 2.88 14.93
N GLU A 176 -10.18 3.60 15.69
CA GLU A 176 -11.64 3.66 15.54
C GLU A 176 -12.03 5.05 15.05
N LYS A 177 -13.10 5.12 14.26
CA LYS A 177 -13.79 6.36 13.94
C LYS A 177 -14.81 6.66 15.03
N SER A 178 -15.05 7.94 15.30
CA SER A 178 -16.15 8.36 16.16
C SER A 178 -17.51 8.05 15.53
N VAL A 179 -18.52 7.90 16.36
CA VAL A 179 -19.89 7.68 15.89
C VAL A 179 -20.37 8.83 15.01
N ASP A 180 -19.97 10.07 15.33
CA ASP A 180 -20.34 11.24 14.55
C ASP A 180 -19.73 11.20 13.14
N THR A 181 -18.45 10.80 13.02
CA THR A 181 -17.77 10.61 11.74
C THR A 181 -18.42 9.50 10.93
N ILE A 182 -18.70 8.35 11.55
CA ILE A 182 -19.39 7.22 10.89
C ILE A 182 -20.76 7.66 10.35
N ASN A 183 -21.55 8.33 11.15
CA ASN A 183 -22.88 8.81 10.73
C ASN A 183 -22.79 9.82 9.57
N LYS A 184 -21.84 10.76 9.64
CA LYS A 184 -21.62 11.75 8.59
C LYS A 184 -21.19 11.10 7.26
N GLN A 185 -20.23 10.18 7.33
CA GLN A 185 -19.69 9.48 6.15
C GLN A 185 -20.73 8.53 5.56
N SER A 186 -21.45 7.76 6.40
CA SER A 186 -22.54 6.88 5.95
C SER A 186 -23.63 7.65 5.24
N LYS A 187 -24.01 8.83 5.76
CA LYS A 187 -24.99 9.68 5.09
C LYS A 187 -24.48 10.15 3.72
N ALA A 188 -23.23 10.62 3.63
CA ALA A 188 -22.65 11.06 2.38
C ALA A 188 -22.56 9.92 1.35
N LEU A 189 -22.23 8.70 1.79
CA LEU A 189 -22.23 7.50 0.96
C LEU A 189 -23.62 7.24 0.36
N ILE A 190 -24.66 7.16 1.16
CA ILE A 190 -26.03 6.90 0.71
C ILE A 190 -26.49 8.02 -0.23
N ASP A 191 -26.31 9.28 0.17
CA ASP A 191 -26.75 10.43 -0.61
C ASP A 191 -26.06 10.51 -2.01
N SER A 192 -24.79 10.07 -2.11
CA SER A 192 -24.02 10.17 -3.35
C SER A 192 -24.18 8.96 -4.28
N THR A 193 -24.48 7.79 -3.74
CA THR A 193 -24.55 6.53 -4.50
C THR A 193 -25.97 6.14 -4.85
N GLY A 194 -26.95 6.54 -4.06
CA GLY A 194 -28.34 6.12 -4.18
C GLY A 194 -28.60 4.68 -3.72
N TYR A 195 -27.63 4.04 -3.07
CA TYR A 195 -27.86 2.74 -2.43
C TYR A 195 -28.82 2.86 -1.25
N ASP A 196 -29.63 1.84 -1.05
CA ASP A 196 -30.59 1.72 0.08
C ASP A 196 -30.07 0.77 1.18
N GLU A 197 -28.93 0.13 0.95
CA GLU A 197 -28.25 -0.78 1.90
C GLU A 197 -26.88 -0.24 2.30
N LEU A 198 -26.59 -0.26 3.61
CA LEU A 198 -25.29 0.10 4.19
C LEU A 198 -24.72 -1.07 4.99
N SER A 199 -23.48 -1.43 4.71
CA SER A 199 -22.71 -2.39 5.50
C SER A 199 -21.61 -1.68 6.29
N LEU A 200 -21.46 -2.05 7.56
CA LEU A 200 -20.33 -1.62 8.39
C LEU A 200 -19.18 -2.62 8.26
N CYS A 201 -17.99 -2.11 8.00
CA CYS A 201 -16.80 -2.93 7.77
C CYS A 201 -15.78 -2.79 8.90
N SER A 202 -15.33 -3.92 9.42
CA SER A 202 -14.27 -4.02 10.43
C SER A 202 -13.62 -5.40 10.40
N LEU A 203 -12.46 -5.53 11.09
CA LEU A 203 -11.73 -6.81 11.16
C LEU A 203 -12.16 -7.71 12.35
N SER A 204 -12.89 -7.22 13.31
CA SER A 204 -13.28 -8.01 14.50
C SER A 204 -14.60 -7.58 15.09
#